data_932caffb04324f6cc913f36acf6f6c56
#
_entry.id   932caffb04324f6cc913f36acf6f6c56
#
_cell.length_a   1.000
_cell.length_b   1.000
_cell.length_c   1.000
_cell.angle_alpha   90.00
_cell.angle_beta   90.00
_cell.angle_gamma   90.00
#
_symmetry.space_group_name_H-M   'P 1'
#
loop_
_entity.id
_entity.type
_entity.pdbx_description
1 polymer ?
#
loop_
_entity_poly.entity_id
_entity_poly.type
_entity_poly.pdbx_seq_one_letter_code
_entity_poly.pdbx_strand_id
1 'polypeptide(L)'
;MDKLGALKMFVVTAQLGSFSRAAEQLGKTPSALTKAVNHLEAELGARLFERSTRRILLTEVGRLYLETARQVLQRLDEAGEEIEQLQHGLRGNLKITAPLAYGHAFLDQVCGGFLEQYPQINLQVDLCDEFVNLLESGYDLALREGHDDLPGLIARVVGSNRLALCGSPAYLARKALPVTPQTLDEHEWLLYRHPLLSREFWWAERDGQRLSLPQPQAPRLRSDNYDLLLANALAGRGLLHTPLWSAAPYLADGRLVRVMADYDIDPDSFGPHILAVYPSHRRATAKVVAFIDYIAGFLASPVGA
;
A
#
# COMPACT_ATOMS: atom_id res chain seq x y z
N MET A 1 38.98 0.78 12.78
CA MET A 1 37.70 0.26 13.25
C MET A 1 36.88 -0.13 12.04
N ASP A 2 36.01 -1.14 12.15
CA ASP A 2 35.10 -1.52 11.06
C ASP A 2 34.09 -0.39 10.82
N LYS A 3 34.20 0.30 9.70
CA LYS A 3 33.35 1.46 9.34
C LYS A 3 31.89 1.05 9.10
N LEU A 4 31.67 -0.13 8.52
CA LEU A 4 30.32 -0.66 8.29
C LEU A 4 29.62 -1.02 9.60
N GLY A 5 30.36 -1.65 10.53
CA GLY A 5 29.87 -1.90 11.88
C GLY A 5 29.55 -0.60 12.62
N ALA A 6 30.36 0.45 12.46
CA ALA A 6 30.08 1.75 13.06
C ALA A 6 28.84 2.43 12.44
N LEU A 7 28.66 2.36 11.11
CA LEU A 7 27.46 2.84 10.43
C LEU A 7 26.21 2.14 10.94
N LYS A 8 26.22 0.82 11.06
CA LYS A 8 25.10 0.04 11.60
C LYS A 8 24.72 0.44 13.02
N MET A 9 25.74 0.62 13.89
CA MET A 9 25.52 1.11 15.26
C MET A 9 24.93 2.52 15.30
N PHE A 10 25.38 3.42 14.43
CA PHE A 10 24.85 4.77 14.30
C PHE A 10 23.38 4.75 13.87
N VAL A 11 23.04 4.00 12.80
CA VAL A 11 21.67 3.91 12.26
C VAL A 11 20.70 3.37 13.31
N VAL A 12 21.04 2.26 13.98
CA VAL A 12 20.17 1.68 15.02
C VAL A 12 20.02 2.61 16.22
N THR A 13 21.10 3.32 16.60
CA THR A 13 21.02 4.32 17.69
C THR A 13 20.09 5.47 17.33
N ALA A 14 20.15 5.94 16.08
CA ALA A 14 19.27 7.00 15.59
C ALA A 14 17.79 6.58 15.58
N GLN A 15 17.50 5.36 15.14
CA GLN A 15 16.14 4.80 15.11
C GLN A 15 15.51 4.64 16.49
N LEU A 16 16.29 4.15 17.46
CA LEU A 16 15.79 3.88 18.81
C LEU A 16 15.87 5.09 19.74
N GLY A 17 16.61 6.14 19.37
CA GLY A 17 16.84 7.33 20.20
C GLY A 17 17.53 7.02 21.52
N SER A 18 18.26 5.89 21.61
CA SER A 18 18.88 5.41 22.87
C SER A 18 20.08 4.48 22.60
N PHE A 19 21.24 4.85 23.11
CA PHE A 19 22.44 3.99 23.05
C PHE A 19 22.25 2.66 23.78
N SER A 20 21.54 2.65 24.90
CA SER A 20 21.32 1.43 25.70
C SER A 20 20.42 0.44 24.94
N ARG A 21 19.29 0.91 24.40
CA ARG A 21 18.37 0.07 23.62
C ARG A 21 19.02 -0.44 22.32
N ALA A 22 19.79 0.42 21.65
CA ALA A 22 20.53 0.03 20.45
C ALA A 22 21.61 -1.01 20.74
N ALA A 23 22.28 -0.88 21.88
CA ALA A 23 23.29 -1.84 22.35
C ALA A 23 22.65 -3.22 22.62
N GLU A 24 21.53 -3.25 23.31
CA GLU A 24 20.77 -4.46 23.58
C GLU A 24 20.35 -5.16 22.27
N GLN A 25 19.77 -4.41 21.33
CA GLN A 25 19.35 -4.95 20.03
C GLN A 25 20.52 -5.51 19.20
N LEU A 26 21.69 -4.90 19.28
CA LEU A 26 22.88 -5.32 18.52
C LEU A 26 23.76 -6.33 19.25
N GLY A 27 23.40 -6.77 20.47
CA GLY A 27 24.22 -7.65 21.29
C GLY A 27 25.58 -7.04 21.63
N LYS A 28 25.65 -5.72 21.86
CA LYS A 28 26.86 -4.96 22.15
C LYS A 28 26.72 -4.22 23.49
N THR A 29 27.81 -3.58 23.94
CA THR A 29 27.75 -2.70 25.11
C THR A 29 27.47 -1.25 24.70
N PRO A 30 26.81 -0.45 25.55
CA PRO A 30 26.56 0.97 25.28
C PRO A 30 27.85 1.78 25.05
N SER A 31 28.94 1.39 25.72
CA SER A 31 30.26 2.00 25.54
C SER A 31 30.86 1.72 24.15
N ALA A 32 30.61 0.51 23.60
CA ALA A 32 31.06 0.16 22.25
C ALA A 32 30.33 1.01 21.19
N LEU A 33 29.02 1.18 21.35
CA LEU A 33 28.23 2.05 20.44
C LEU A 33 28.69 3.51 20.53
N THR A 34 28.87 4.02 21.76
CA THR A 34 29.38 5.38 21.97
C THR A 34 30.74 5.59 21.32
N LYS A 35 31.66 4.61 21.44
CA LYS A 35 32.97 4.67 20.82
C LYS A 35 32.88 4.64 19.28
N ALA A 36 31.99 3.82 18.73
CA ALA A 36 31.76 3.71 17.29
C ALA A 36 31.24 5.02 16.69
N VAL A 37 30.21 5.61 17.32
CA VAL A 37 29.64 6.89 16.89
C VAL A 37 30.67 8.03 17.02
N ASN A 38 31.40 8.09 18.14
CA ASN A 38 32.47 9.10 18.31
C ASN A 38 33.54 9.01 17.23
N HIS A 39 33.88 7.78 16.79
CA HIS A 39 34.83 7.57 15.71
C HIS A 39 34.27 8.11 14.36
N LEU A 40 33.01 7.85 14.03
CA LEU A 40 32.36 8.44 12.86
C LEU A 40 32.33 9.97 12.92
N GLU A 41 31.97 10.55 14.07
CA GLU A 41 31.98 11.99 14.28
C GLU A 41 33.39 12.60 14.10
N ALA A 42 34.40 11.91 14.57
CA ALA A 42 35.79 12.33 14.41
C ALA A 42 36.29 12.26 12.95
N GLU A 43 35.92 11.21 12.20
CA GLU A 43 36.23 11.09 10.77
C GLU A 43 35.53 12.18 9.94
N LEU A 44 34.27 12.51 10.29
CA LEU A 44 33.47 13.49 9.58
C LEU A 44 33.80 14.94 9.99
N GLY A 45 34.50 15.13 11.10
CA GLY A 45 34.72 16.45 11.69
C GLY A 45 33.45 17.14 12.17
N ALA A 46 32.36 16.41 12.37
CA ALA A 46 31.06 16.93 12.74
C ALA A 46 30.32 16.03 13.74
N ARG A 47 29.49 16.64 14.58
CA ARG A 47 28.62 15.89 15.49
C ARG A 47 27.38 15.36 14.76
N LEU A 48 27.06 14.09 15.00
CA LEU A 48 25.88 13.43 14.46
C LEU A 48 24.70 13.47 15.44
N PHE A 49 24.99 13.48 16.75
CA PHE A 49 23.99 13.57 17.80
C PHE A 49 24.20 14.81 18.69
N GLU A 50 23.10 15.44 19.06
CA GLU A 50 23.03 16.37 20.18
C GLU A 50 22.88 15.54 21.47
N ARG A 51 23.87 15.66 22.35
CA ARG A 51 23.87 14.93 23.62
C ARG A 51 23.27 15.81 24.71
N SER A 52 22.00 15.60 25.03
CA SER A 52 21.42 16.08 26.28
C SER A 52 21.29 14.88 27.25
N THR A 53 21.30 15.18 28.55
CA THR A 53 21.16 14.14 29.60
C THR A 53 19.81 13.40 29.59
N ARG A 54 18.83 13.88 28.80
CA ARG A 54 17.47 13.32 28.76
C ARG A 54 17.04 12.75 27.41
N ARG A 55 17.67 13.15 26.28
CA ARG A 55 17.29 12.66 24.93
C ARG A 55 18.50 12.73 24.00
N ILE A 56 18.54 11.76 23.10
CA ILE A 56 19.47 11.71 21.98
C ILE A 56 18.69 12.21 20.77
N LEU A 57 19.13 13.33 20.19
CA LEU A 57 18.55 13.91 18.97
C LEU A 57 19.60 13.95 17.88
N LEU A 58 19.22 13.75 16.64
CA LEU A 58 20.10 13.96 15.49
C LEU A 58 20.35 15.45 15.27
N THR A 59 21.60 15.80 14.99
CA THR A 59 21.93 17.12 14.42
C THR A 59 21.43 17.20 12.97
N GLU A 60 21.50 18.35 12.33
CA GLU A 60 21.21 18.50 10.90
C GLU A 60 22.16 17.63 10.05
N VAL A 61 23.47 17.66 10.37
CA VAL A 61 24.47 16.76 9.75
C VAL A 61 24.15 15.29 10.03
N GLY A 62 23.70 14.98 11.26
CA GLY A 62 23.28 13.63 11.64
C GLY A 62 22.11 13.11 10.82
N ARG A 63 21.11 13.95 10.52
CA ARG A 63 19.98 13.56 9.64
C ARG A 63 20.44 13.28 8.22
N LEU A 64 21.25 14.16 7.65
CA LEU A 64 21.82 13.99 6.31
C LEU A 64 22.66 12.71 6.22
N TYR A 65 23.52 12.49 7.22
CA TYR A 65 24.39 11.31 7.25
C TYR A 65 23.62 10.01 7.49
N LEU A 66 22.52 10.06 8.26
CA LEU A 66 21.65 8.90 8.49
C LEU A 66 21.04 8.39 7.20
N GLU A 67 20.56 9.29 6.34
CA GLU A 67 20.01 8.93 5.05
C GLU A 67 21.04 8.17 4.19
N THR A 68 22.23 8.75 4.06
CA THR A 68 23.33 8.13 3.30
C THR A 68 23.79 6.80 3.94
N ALA A 69 23.90 6.75 5.27
CA ALA A 69 24.31 5.53 5.98
C ALA A 69 23.32 4.38 5.77
N ARG A 70 22.01 4.67 5.81
CA ARG A 70 20.96 3.69 5.50
C ARG A 70 21.10 3.13 4.09
N GLN A 71 21.30 4.01 3.09
CA GLN A 71 21.45 3.61 1.70
C GLN A 71 22.66 2.70 1.48
N VAL A 72 23.82 3.02 2.11
CA VAL A 72 25.04 2.22 1.99
C VAL A 72 24.85 0.82 2.60
N LEU A 73 24.32 0.76 3.83
CA LEU A 73 24.09 -0.54 4.50
C LEU A 73 23.13 -1.40 3.70
N GLN A 74 22.06 -0.79 3.21
CA GLN A 74 21.05 -1.47 2.42
C GLN A 74 21.61 -2.00 1.09
N ARG A 75 22.44 -1.23 0.38
CA ARG A 75 23.11 -1.68 -0.86
C ARG A 75 23.98 -2.92 -0.65
N LEU A 76 24.60 -3.02 0.52
CA LEU A 76 25.40 -4.21 0.87
C LEU A 76 24.52 -5.43 1.18
N ASP A 77 23.42 -5.20 1.89
CA ASP A 77 22.46 -6.28 2.17
C ASP A 77 21.82 -6.78 0.85
N GLU A 78 21.45 -5.88 -0.05
CA GLU A 78 20.92 -6.21 -1.40
C GLU A 78 21.92 -7.03 -2.23
N ALA A 79 23.21 -6.63 -2.25
CA ALA A 79 24.24 -7.38 -2.95
C ALA A 79 24.44 -8.79 -2.35
N GLY A 80 24.34 -8.92 -1.03
CA GLY A 80 24.34 -10.22 -0.36
C GLY A 80 23.16 -11.10 -0.77
N GLU A 81 21.95 -10.53 -0.81
CA GLU A 81 20.74 -11.22 -1.26
C GLU A 81 20.84 -11.65 -2.74
N GLU A 82 21.39 -10.79 -3.63
CA GLU A 82 21.59 -11.13 -5.05
C GLU A 82 22.55 -12.35 -5.21
N ILE A 83 23.63 -12.39 -4.45
CA ILE A 83 24.58 -13.52 -4.47
C ILE A 83 23.93 -14.80 -3.95
N GLU A 84 23.21 -14.71 -2.83
CA GLU A 84 22.48 -15.85 -2.27
C GLU A 84 21.42 -16.39 -3.22
N GLN A 85 20.72 -15.50 -3.93
CA GLN A 85 19.71 -15.88 -4.91
C GLN A 85 20.31 -16.62 -6.11
N LEU A 86 21.47 -16.19 -6.61
CA LEU A 86 22.19 -16.88 -7.69
C LEU A 86 22.58 -18.31 -7.29
N GLN A 87 22.83 -18.55 -6.00
CA GLN A 87 23.28 -19.84 -5.48
C GLN A 87 22.13 -20.78 -5.07
N HIS A 88 21.02 -20.22 -4.57
CA HIS A 88 20.00 -21.00 -3.84
C HIS A 88 18.55 -20.73 -4.26
N GLY A 89 18.32 -19.85 -5.25
CA GLY A 89 16.97 -19.43 -5.65
C GLY A 89 16.36 -18.36 -4.74
N LEU A 90 15.10 -18.01 -5.00
CA LEU A 90 14.37 -17.00 -4.23
C LEU A 90 14.05 -17.49 -2.82
N ARG A 91 14.56 -16.79 -1.81
CA ARG A 91 14.34 -17.11 -0.40
C ARG A 91 14.37 -15.88 0.51
N GLY A 92 13.94 -16.04 1.76
CA GLY A 92 13.99 -15.02 2.80
C GLY A 92 12.64 -14.36 3.06
N ASN A 93 12.65 -13.26 3.79
CA ASN A 93 11.42 -12.57 4.22
C ASN A 93 11.02 -11.52 3.19
N LEU A 94 9.74 -11.48 2.86
CA LEU A 94 9.10 -10.43 2.06
C LEU A 94 7.96 -9.82 2.89
N LYS A 95 8.08 -8.54 3.22
CA LYS A 95 7.11 -7.83 4.03
C LYS A 95 6.34 -6.83 3.18
N ILE A 96 5.02 -7.04 3.06
CA ILE A 96 4.15 -6.20 2.23
C ILE A 96 3.03 -5.58 3.06
N THR A 97 2.50 -4.45 2.60
CA THR A 97 1.26 -3.88 3.12
C THR A 97 0.27 -3.63 1.99
N ALA A 98 -1.02 -3.78 2.29
CA ALA A 98 -2.09 -3.60 1.31
C ALA A 98 -3.38 -3.11 2.00
N PRO A 99 -4.35 -2.53 1.26
CA PRO A 99 -5.67 -2.22 1.78
C PRO A 99 -6.38 -3.47 2.31
N LEU A 100 -7.22 -3.29 3.34
CA LEU A 100 -8.02 -4.36 3.95
C LEU A 100 -8.84 -5.13 2.91
N ALA A 101 -9.51 -4.40 2.02
CA ALA A 101 -10.37 -4.98 0.99
C ALA A 101 -9.63 -5.93 0.02
N TYR A 102 -8.32 -5.74 -0.22
CA TYR A 102 -7.53 -6.63 -1.07
C TYR A 102 -7.36 -8.02 -0.45
N GLY A 103 -7.32 -8.10 0.90
CA GLY A 103 -7.21 -9.36 1.62
C GLY A 103 -8.31 -10.35 1.24
N HIS A 104 -9.56 -9.86 1.18
CA HIS A 104 -10.72 -10.68 0.85
C HIS A 104 -10.99 -10.82 -0.65
N ALA A 105 -10.52 -9.86 -1.45
CA ALA A 105 -10.81 -9.87 -2.88
C ALA A 105 -9.91 -10.84 -3.67
N PHE A 106 -8.60 -10.84 -3.38
CA PHE A 106 -7.65 -11.62 -4.19
C PHE A 106 -6.34 -11.98 -3.48
N LEU A 107 -5.93 -11.29 -2.40
CA LEU A 107 -4.63 -11.54 -1.79
C LEU A 107 -4.51 -12.91 -1.13
N ASP A 108 -5.60 -13.49 -0.66
CA ASP A 108 -5.64 -14.85 -0.15
C ASP A 108 -5.13 -15.87 -1.20
N GLN A 109 -5.64 -15.76 -2.42
CA GLN A 109 -5.24 -16.63 -3.54
C GLN A 109 -3.83 -16.29 -4.05
N VAL A 110 -3.50 -14.99 -4.16
CA VAL A 110 -2.17 -14.53 -4.57
C VAL A 110 -1.10 -15.04 -3.60
N CYS A 111 -1.31 -14.88 -2.29
CA CYS A 111 -0.36 -15.33 -1.28
C CYS A 111 -0.20 -16.84 -1.29
N GLY A 112 -1.30 -17.59 -1.36
CA GLY A 112 -1.26 -19.06 -1.43
C GLY A 112 -0.46 -19.56 -2.62
N GLY A 113 -0.82 -19.13 -3.82
CA GLY A 113 -0.14 -19.59 -5.04
C GLY A 113 1.31 -19.08 -5.15
N PHE A 114 1.60 -17.87 -4.65
CA PHE A 114 2.97 -17.37 -4.59
C PHE A 114 3.87 -18.22 -3.69
N LEU A 115 3.39 -18.60 -2.50
CA LEU A 115 4.14 -19.44 -1.56
C LEU A 115 4.31 -20.88 -2.06
N GLU A 116 3.35 -21.40 -2.83
CA GLU A 116 3.49 -22.70 -3.53
C GLU A 116 4.62 -22.63 -4.58
N GLN A 117 4.70 -21.54 -5.34
CA GLN A 117 5.73 -21.34 -6.37
C GLN A 117 7.12 -21.05 -5.77
N TYR A 118 7.16 -20.37 -4.61
CA TYR A 118 8.40 -19.96 -3.94
C TYR A 118 8.43 -20.40 -2.47
N PRO A 119 8.61 -21.71 -2.20
CA PRO A 119 8.43 -22.31 -0.87
C PRO A 119 9.49 -21.88 0.16
N GLN A 120 10.57 -21.20 -0.26
CA GLN A 120 11.62 -20.70 0.63
C GLN A 120 11.42 -19.21 1.00
N ILE A 121 10.33 -18.58 0.54
CA ILE A 121 9.96 -17.22 0.95
C ILE A 121 9.04 -17.28 2.17
N ASN A 122 9.33 -16.44 3.16
CA ASN A 122 8.41 -16.14 4.25
C ASN A 122 7.71 -14.81 3.93
N LEU A 123 6.41 -14.85 3.71
CA LEU A 123 5.60 -13.69 3.38
C LEU A 123 4.93 -13.15 4.64
N GLN A 124 5.15 -11.86 4.95
CA GLN A 124 4.39 -11.12 5.94
C GLN A 124 3.49 -10.12 5.22
N VAL A 125 2.19 -10.17 5.49
CA VAL A 125 1.19 -9.28 4.90
C VAL A 125 0.49 -8.53 6.01
N ASP A 126 0.61 -7.22 6.02
CA ASP A 126 -0.08 -6.34 6.96
C ASP A 126 -1.17 -5.56 6.20
N LEU A 127 -2.44 -5.84 6.52
CA LEU A 127 -3.58 -5.17 5.89
C LEU A 127 -3.93 -3.90 6.65
N CYS A 128 -3.86 -2.75 5.97
CA CYS A 128 -4.09 -1.44 6.56
C CYS A 128 -4.48 -0.41 5.50
N ASP A 129 -5.58 0.34 5.76
CA ASP A 129 -6.04 1.42 4.88
C ASP A 129 -5.34 2.76 5.18
N GLU A 130 -4.55 2.84 6.26
CA GLU A 130 -3.76 4.02 6.57
C GLU A 130 -2.57 4.19 5.63
N PHE A 131 -2.18 5.44 5.40
CA PHE A 131 -1.02 5.76 4.60
C PHE A 131 0.26 5.44 5.38
N VAL A 132 1.00 4.43 4.94
CA VAL A 132 2.24 4.00 5.60
C VAL A 132 3.44 4.63 4.89
N ASN A 133 4.33 5.29 5.64
CA ASN A 133 5.60 5.76 5.09
C ASN A 133 6.53 4.56 4.83
N LEU A 134 6.63 4.14 3.57
CA LEU A 134 7.44 2.98 3.17
C LEU A 134 8.93 3.14 3.45
N LEU A 135 9.42 4.39 3.49
CA LEU A 135 10.85 4.67 3.76
C LEU A 135 11.23 4.35 5.22
N GLU A 136 10.28 4.44 6.14
CA GLU A 136 10.52 4.32 7.58
C GLU A 136 9.93 3.04 8.19
N SER A 137 8.92 2.45 7.54
CA SER A 137 8.12 1.34 8.10
C SER A 137 8.74 -0.04 7.94
N GLY A 138 9.80 -0.16 7.12
CA GLY A 138 10.47 -1.44 6.88
C GLY A 138 9.68 -2.43 5.99
N TYR A 139 8.65 -1.96 5.27
CA TYR A 139 8.00 -2.75 4.23
C TYR A 139 8.86 -2.76 2.96
N ASP A 140 8.91 -3.93 2.30
CA ASP A 140 9.56 -4.10 1.01
C ASP A 140 8.68 -3.58 -0.14
N LEU A 141 7.35 -3.69 0.02
CA LEU A 141 6.36 -3.38 -0.99
C LEU A 141 5.05 -2.92 -0.33
N ALA A 142 4.36 -1.98 -0.97
CA ALA A 142 2.95 -1.68 -0.71
C ALA A 142 2.12 -1.89 -1.97
N LEU A 143 0.94 -2.48 -1.82
CA LEU A 143 -0.10 -2.42 -2.83
C LEU A 143 -1.03 -1.26 -2.49
N ARG A 144 -1.36 -0.42 -3.46
CA ARG A 144 -2.25 0.74 -3.28
C ARG A 144 -3.00 1.05 -4.56
N GLU A 145 -4.17 1.65 -4.43
CA GLU A 145 -4.81 2.35 -5.53
C GLU A 145 -4.15 3.71 -5.72
N GLY A 146 -4.10 4.20 -6.97
CA GLY A 146 -3.60 5.54 -7.18
C GLY A 146 -3.11 5.83 -8.59
N HIS A 147 -2.41 6.95 -8.64
CA HIS A 147 -1.62 7.40 -9.78
C HIS A 147 -0.15 7.05 -9.52
N ASP A 148 0.60 6.85 -10.58
CA ASP A 148 2.00 6.41 -10.55
C ASP A 148 3.02 7.52 -10.22
N ASP A 149 2.57 8.77 -10.06
CA ASP A 149 3.43 9.91 -9.70
C ASP A 149 3.56 10.04 -8.17
N LEU A 150 4.49 9.27 -7.60
CA LEU A 150 4.76 9.22 -6.16
C LEU A 150 6.23 9.62 -5.88
N PRO A 151 6.49 10.83 -5.36
CA PRO A 151 7.85 11.29 -5.09
C PRO A 151 8.64 10.33 -4.16
N GLY A 152 9.85 9.96 -4.59
CA GLY A 152 10.72 9.08 -3.81
C GLY A 152 10.34 7.60 -3.82
N LEU A 153 9.30 7.21 -4.57
CA LEU A 153 8.85 5.84 -4.72
C LEU A 153 8.87 5.42 -6.19
N ILE A 154 8.94 4.13 -6.42
CA ILE A 154 8.70 3.53 -7.73
C ILE A 154 7.34 2.86 -7.66
N ALA A 155 6.49 3.14 -8.64
CA ALA A 155 5.19 2.51 -8.81
C ALA A 155 5.18 1.65 -10.07
N ARG A 156 4.69 0.42 -9.96
CA ARG A 156 4.42 -0.48 -11.10
C ARG A 156 2.94 -0.82 -11.12
N VAL A 157 2.30 -0.61 -12.26
CA VAL A 157 0.91 -1.01 -12.46
C VAL A 157 0.83 -2.54 -12.46
N VAL A 158 0.01 -3.09 -11.58
CA VAL A 158 -0.25 -4.54 -11.47
C VAL A 158 -1.68 -4.92 -11.81
N GLY A 159 -2.60 -3.95 -11.81
CA GLY A 159 -4.00 -4.22 -12.15
C GLY A 159 -4.80 -2.94 -12.43
N SER A 160 -6.04 -3.14 -12.82
CA SER A 160 -7.01 -2.06 -13.06
C SER A 160 -7.80 -1.76 -11.78
N ASN A 161 -8.01 -0.48 -11.50
CA ASN A 161 -8.88 -0.02 -10.43
C ASN A 161 -10.15 0.67 -10.98
N ARG A 162 -10.68 0.16 -12.08
CA ARG A 162 -11.94 0.68 -12.64
C ARG A 162 -13.09 0.52 -11.65
N LEU A 163 -13.90 1.54 -11.56
CA LEU A 163 -15.04 1.62 -10.65
C LEU A 163 -16.34 1.28 -11.39
N ALA A 164 -17.33 0.80 -10.65
CA ALA A 164 -18.67 0.57 -11.14
C ALA A 164 -19.71 0.99 -10.11
N LEU A 165 -20.86 1.45 -10.57
CA LEU A 165 -22.02 1.63 -9.73
C LEU A 165 -22.85 0.35 -9.76
N CYS A 166 -23.11 -0.22 -8.58
CA CYS A 166 -23.77 -1.50 -8.43
C CYS A 166 -24.95 -1.42 -7.46
N GLY A 167 -25.95 -2.25 -7.70
CA GLY A 167 -27.06 -2.50 -6.79
C GLY A 167 -27.47 -3.96 -6.83
N SER A 168 -28.03 -4.49 -5.74
CA SER A 168 -28.58 -5.85 -5.80
C SER A 168 -29.92 -5.87 -6.55
N PRO A 169 -30.29 -7.00 -7.21
CA PRO A 169 -31.60 -7.14 -7.86
C PRO A 169 -32.75 -6.86 -6.89
N ALA A 170 -32.63 -7.27 -5.64
CA ALA A 170 -33.66 -7.02 -4.63
C ALA A 170 -33.88 -5.53 -4.33
N TYR A 171 -32.78 -4.76 -4.27
CA TYR A 171 -32.82 -3.31 -4.11
C TYR A 171 -33.52 -2.64 -5.31
N LEU A 172 -33.06 -2.97 -6.51
CA LEU A 172 -33.54 -2.38 -7.75
C LEU A 172 -35.02 -2.67 -7.95
N ALA A 173 -35.48 -3.90 -7.70
CA ALA A 173 -36.91 -4.28 -7.77
C ALA A 173 -37.77 -3.56 -6.73
N ARG A 174 -37.26 -3.42 -5.48
CA ARG A 174 -38.00 -2.71 -4.42
C ARG A 174 -38.15 -1.22 -4.71
N LYS A 175 -37.07 -0.59 -5.19
CA LYS A 175 -37.06 0.85 -5.48
C LYS A 175 -37.93 1.17 -6.70
N ALA A 176 -37.97 0.26 -7.67
CA ALA A 176 -38.77 0.37 -8.91
C ALA A 176 -38.53 1.69 -9.69
N LEU A 177 -37.36 2.32 -9.49
CA LEU A 177 -36.97 3.56 -10.13
C LEU A 177 -35.72 3.27 -10.98
N PRO A 178 -35.68 3.63 -12.27
CA PRO A 178 -34.48 3.49 -13.09
C PRO A 178 -33.31 4.28 -12.52
N VAL A 179 -32.09 3.69 -12.57
CA VAL A 179 -30.88 4.37 -12.15
C VAL A 179 -30.30 5.12 -13.35
N THR A 180 -30.47 6.41 -13.35
CA THR A 180 -30.03 7.35 -14.41
C THR A 180 -29.34 8.56 -13.75
N PRO A 181 -28.56 9.37 -14.47
CA PRO A 181 -28.02 10.61 -13.91
C PRO A 181 -29.05 11.53 -13.26
N GLN A 182 -30.29 11.54 -13.76
CA GLN A 182 -31.37 12.40 -13.28
C GLN A 182 -32.09 11.87 -12.02
N THR A 183 -32.00 10.57 -11.78
CA THR A 183 -32.69 9.90 -10.66
C THR A 183 -31.76 9.46 -9.55
N LEU A 184 -30.45 9.66 -9.69
CA LEU A 184 -29.43 9.23 -8.73
C LEU A 184 -29.70 9.73 -7.32
N ASP A 185 -30.14 10.97 -7.16
CA ASP A 185 -30.43 11.59 -5.85
C ASP A 185 -31.62 10.96 -5.12
N GLU A 186 -32.48 10.24 -5.85
CA GLU A 186 -33.65 9.57 -5.29
C GLU A 186 -33.31 8.16 -4.75
N HIS A 187 -32.09 7.67 -5.01
CA HIS A 187 -31.65 6.36 -4.55
C HIS A 187 -31.00 6.42 -3.17
N GLU A 188 -31.10 5.31 -2.43
CA GLU A 188 -30.34 5.09 -1.21
C GLU A 188 -28.90 4.78 -1.54
N TRP A 189 -27.96 5.46 -0.89
CA TRP A 189 -26.54 5.34 -1.14
C TRP A 189 -25.79 4.69 0.01
N LEU A 190 -24.82 3.84 -0.34
CA LEU A 190 -23.81 3.28 0.51
C LEU A 190 -22.48 3.90 0.09
N LEU A 191 -21.96 4.84 0.89
CA LEU A 191 -20.89 5.73 0.46
C LEU A 191 -19.58 5.42 1.18
N TYR A 192 -18.54 5.18 0.40
CA TYR A 192 -17.20 5.06 0.94
C TYR A 192 -16.67 6.43 1.36
N ARG A 193 -16.12 6.49 2.57
CA ARG A 193 -15.47 7.68 3.13
C ARG A 193 -13.96 7.51 3.10
N HIS A 194 -13.33 8.10 2.12
CA HIS A 194 -11.88 8.16 2.10
C HIS A 194 -11.35 9.21 3.10
N PRO A 195 -10.32 8.91 3.92
CA PRO A 195 -9.79 9.85 4.91
C PRO A 195 -9.24 11.15 4.32
N LEU A 196 -8.69 11.09 3.09
CA LEU A 196 -8.00 12.18 2.42
C LEU A 196 -8.79 12.79 1.25
N LEU A 197 -9.89 12.18 0.81
CA LEU A 197 -10.67 12.65 -0.34
C LEU A 197 -12.04 13.13 0.12
N SER A 198 -12.24 14.43 0.09
CA SER A 198 -13.55 15.06 0.23
C SER A 198 -13.88 15.73 -1.09
N ARG A 199 -14.82 15.17 -1.85
CA ARG A 199 -15.33 15.78 -3.09
C ARG A 199 -16.82 16.03 -2.94
N GLU A 200 -17.28 17.18 -3.41
CA GLU A 200 -18.69 17.53 -3.41
C GLU A 200 -19.43 16.97 -4.64
N PHE A 201 -18.69 16.68 -5.70
CA PHE A 201 -19.26 16.24 -6.97
C PHE A 201 -18.49 15.03 -7.50
N TRP A 202 -19.26 14.10 -8.07
CA TRP A 202 -18.76 13.08 -8.97
C TRP A 202 -18.93 13.54 -10.40
N TRP A 203 -18.28 12.86 -11.29
CA TRP A 203 -18.53 13.04 -12.71
C TRP A 203 -18.67 11.69 -13.39
N ALA A 204 -19.45 11.66 -14.46
CA ALA A 204 -19.60 10.49 -15.30
C ALA A 204 -19.15 10.85 -16.70
N GLU A 205 -18.55 9.89 -17.40
CA GLU A 205 -18.17 10.04 -18.79
C GLU A 205 -18.85 8.99 -19.64
N ARG A 206 -19.39 9.42 -20.78
CA ARG A 206 -19.91 8.57 -21.83
C ARG A 206 -19.62 9.22 -23.17
N ASP A 207 -19.06 8.48 -24.11
CA ASP A 207 -18.74 8.94 -25.49
C ASP A 207 -17.92 10.25 -25.51
N GLY A 208 -16.98 10.41 -24.56
CA GLY A 208 -16.14 11.60 -24.41
C GLY A 208 -16.85 12.83 -23.84
N GLN A 209 -18.12 12.70 -23.44
CA GLN A 209 -18.88 13.76 -22.77
C GLN A 209 -18.88 13.56 -21.26
N ARG A 210 -18.48 14.62 -20.52
CA ARG A 210 -18.48 14.64 -19.06
C ARG A 210 -19.77 15.27 -18.53
N LEU A 211 -20.39 14.57 -17.58
CA LEU A 211 -21.56 15.01 -16.84
C LEU A 211 -21.21 15.10 -15.35
N SER A 212 -21.44 16.26 -14.73
CA SER A 212 -21.30 16.41 -13.28
C SER A 212 -22.48 15.75 -12.57
N LEU A 213 -22.17 14.90 -11.59
CA LEU A 213 -23.15 14.23 -10.74
C LEU A 213 -22.97 14.73 -9.30
N PRO A 214 -24.03 15.16 -8.62
CA PRO A 214 -23.93 15.53 -7.22
C PRO A 214 -23.62 14.31 -6.36
N GLN A 215 -22.69 14.46 -5.43
CA GLN A 215 -22.47 13.42 -4.44
C GLN A 215 -23.65 13.38 -3.45
N PRO A 216 -24.16 12.18 -3.08
CA PRO A 216 -25.24 12.07 -2.14
C PRO A 216 -24.95 12.75 -0.81
N GLN A 217 -25.73 13.75 -0.44
CA GLN A 217 -25.52 14.53 0.78
C GLN A 217 -25.90 13.76 2.04
N ALA A 218 -26.93 12.90 1.96
CA ALA A 218 -27.44 12.10 3.05
C ALA A 218 -27.43 10.59 2.70
N PRO A 219 -26.22 9.97 2.61
CA PRO A 219 -26.15 8.54 2.34
C PRO A 219 -26.75 7.75 3.50
N ARG A 220 -27.41 6.64 3.20
CA ARG A 220 -28.02 5.75 4.20
C ARG A 220 -26.96 5.09 5.10
N LEU A 221 -25.80 4.80 4.53
CA LEU A 221 -24.61 4.29 5.25
C LEU A 221 -23.37 4.96 4.67
N ARG A 222 -22.48 5.42 5.56
CA ARG A 222 -21.16 5.91 5.21
C ARG A 222 -20.12 5.17 6.03
N SER A 223 -19.10 4.61 5.38
CA SER A 223 -18.03 3.87 6.04
C SER A 223 -16.70 4.02 5.29
N ASP A 224 -15.61 3.85 5.99
CA ASP A 224 -14.24 3.69 5.47
C ASP A 224 -13.86 2.22 5.25
N ASN A 225 -14.81 1.31 5.37
CA ASN A 225 -14.62 -0.12 5.16
C ASN A 225 -15.49 -0.61 3.99
N TYR A 226 -14.84 -1.05 2.91
CA TYR A 226 -15.52 -1.55 1.72
C TYR A 226 -16.32 -2.83 1.96
N ASP A 227 -15.83 -3.75 2.80
CA ASP A 227 -16.51 -5.02 3.06
C ASP A 227 -17.86 -4.79 3.74
N LEU A 228 -17.91 -3.82 4.67
CA LEU A 228 -19.15 -3.41 5.31
C LEU A 228 -20.16 -2.83 4.29
N LEU A 229 -19.68 -1.99 3.38
CA LEU A 229 -20.53 -1.39 2.34
C LEU A 229 -21.02 -2.44 1.35
N LEU A 230 -20.14 -3.33 0.91
CA LEU A 230 -20.44 -4.42 -0.01
C LEU A 230 -21.48 -5.39 0.58
N ALA A 231 -21.32 -5.79 1.84
CA ALA A 231 -22.30 -6.62 2.54
C ALA A 231 -23.69 -5.94 2.60
N ASN A 232 -23.74 -4.61 2.79
CA ASN A 232 -24.98 -3.85 2.77
C ASN A 232 -25.61 -3.72 1.37
N ALA A 233 -24.78 -3.61 0.32
CA ALA A 233 -25.26 -3.61 -1.07
C ALA A 233 -25.89 -4.96 -1.44
N LEU A 234 -25.20 -6.06 -1.10
CA LEU A 234 -25.71 -7.43 -1.28
C LEU A 234 -27.02 -7.67 -0.51
N ALA A 235 -27.16 -7.08 0.67
CA ALA A 235 -28.38 -7.14 1.47
C ALA A 235 -29.51 -6.21 0.95
N GLY A 236 -29.33 -5.58 -0.20
CA GLY A 236 -30.38 -4.75 -0.84
C GLY A 236 -30.64 -3.41 -0.16
N ARG A 237 -29.63 -2.77 0.44
CA ARG A 237 -29.83 -1.54 1.23
C ARG A 237 -29.50 -0.26 0.48
N GLY A 238 -29.01 -0.34 -0.78
CA GLY A 238 -28.73 0.84 -1.60
C GLY A 238 -27.78 0.56 -2.75
N LEU A 239 -27.42 1.62 -3.46
CA LEU A 239 -26.40 1.63 -4.50
C LEU A 239 -25.02 1.79 -3.86
N LEU A 240 -24.04 1.11 -4.44
CA LEU A 240 -22.63 1.18 -4.05
C LEU A 240 -21.76 1.50 -5.27
N HIS A 241 -20.95 2.55 -5.16
CA HIS A 241 -19.86 2.83 -6.09
C HIS A 241 -18.60 2.13 -5.57
N THR A 242 -18.09 1.17 -6.32
CA THR A 242 -17.07 0.24 -5.84
C THR A 242 -16.12 -0.19 -6.97
N PRO A 243 -14.86 -0.54 -6.67
CA PRO A 243 -13.98 -1.13 -7.65
C PRO A 243 -14.54 -2.43 -8.24
N LEU A 244 -14.34 -2.61 -9.55
CA LEU A 244 -14.79 -3.81 -10.25
C LEU A 244 -14.17 -5.08 -9.69
N TRP A 245 -12.89 -5.07 -9.29
CA TRP A 245 -12.24 -6.23 -8.67
C TRP A 245 -12.93 -6.69 -7.38
N SER A 246 -13.55 -5.77 -6.62
CA SER A 246 -14.33 -6.09 -5.42
C SER A 246 -15.72 -6.61 -5.74
N ALA A 247 -16.36 -6.09 -6.80
CA ALA A 247 -17.72 -6.46 -7.19
C ALA A 247 -17.76 -7.69 -8.13
N ALA A 248 -16.68 -8.02 -8.81
CA ALA A 248 -16.63 -9.02 -9.88
C ALA A 248 -17.28 -10.38 -9.53
N PRO A 249 -16.99 -11.03 -8.39
CA PRO A 249 -17.62 -12.30 -8.04
C PRO A 249 -19.15 -12.19 -7.94
N TYR A 250 -19.65 -11.08 -7.42
CA TYR A 250 -21.07 -10.83 -7.19
C TYR A 250 -21.81 -10.36 -8.44
N LEU A 251 -21.09 -9.77 -9.38
CA LEU A 251 -21.60 -9.48 -10.72
C LEU A 251 -21.72 -10.77 -11.54
N ALA A 252 -20.73 -11.66 -11.43
CA ALA A 252 -20.71 -12.92 -12.15
C ALA A 252 -21.84 -13.87 -11.71
N ASP A 253 -22.16 -13.93 -10.41
CA ASP A 253 -23.23 -14.78 -9.87
C ASP A 253 -24.60 -14.10 -9.80
N GLY A 254 -24.70 -12.84 -10.23
CA GLY A 254 -25.95 -12.08 -10.32
C GLY A 254 -26.47 -11.52 -8.98
N ARG A 255 -25.71 -11.60 -7.89
CA ARG A 255 -26.06 -10.96 -6.61
C ARG A 255 -25.95 -9.44 -6.64
N LEU A 256 -25.12 -8.91 -7.52
CA LEU A 256 -25.06 -7.51 -7.88
C LEU A 256 -25.32 -7.33 -9.38
N VAL A 257 -25.81 -6.17 -9.74
CA VAL A 257 -25.98 -5.73 -11.12
C VAL A 257 -25.30 -4.38 -11.28
N ARG A 258 -24.49 -4.25 -12.32
CA ARG A 258 -23.93 -2.95 -12.71
C ARG A 258 -25.05 -2.09 -13.29
N VAL A 259 -25.25 -0.91 -12.71
CA VAL A 259 -26.19 0.11 -13.20
C VAL A 259 -25.43 1.23 -13.87
N MET A 260 -26.05 1.96 -14.79
CA MET A 260 -25.40 2.98 -15.62
C MET A 260 -24.12 2.42 -16.29
N ALA A 261 -24.21 1.21 -16.84
CA ALA A 261 -23.04 0.49 -17.35
C ALA A 261 -22.39 1.14 -18.58
N ASP A 262 -23.10 2.03 -19.25
CA ASP A 262 -22.67 2.87 -20.36
C ASP A 262 -21.91 4.14 -19.93
N TYR A 263 -21.77 4.36 -18.62
CA TYR A 263 -21.01 5.45 -18.04
C TYR A 263 -19.79 4.92 -17.28
N ASP A 264 -18.66 5.62 -17.43
CA ASP A 264 -17.57 5.52 -16.48
C ASP A 264 -17.79 6.59 -15.39
N ILE A 265 -18.06 6.14 -14.17
CA ILE A 265 -18.43 7.03 -13.05
C ILE A 265 -17.18 7.27 -12.21
N ASP A 266 -16.83 8.54 -12.03
CA ASP A 266 -15.69 9.06 -11.24
C ASP A 266 -14.41 8.24 -11.40
N PRO A 267 -13.96 7.98 -12.66
CA PRO A 267 -12.86 7.05 -12.95
C PRO A 267 -11.54 7.45 -12.33
N ASP A 268 -11.39 8.72 -11.89
CA ASP A 268 -10.16 9.25 -11.31
C ASP A 268 -10.20 9.32 -9.78
N SER A 269 -11.28 8.89 -9.11
CA SER A 269 -11.46 9.19 -7.67
C SER A 269 -10.42 8.52 -6.79
N PHE A 270 -9.96 7.32 -7.17
CA PHE A 270 -8.91 6.58 -6.44
C PHE A 270 -7.71 6.25 -7.32
N GLY A 271 -7.65 6.85 -8.51
CA GLY A 271 -6.71 6.49 -9.56
C GLY A 271 -7.13 5.22 -10.31
N PRO A 272 -6.70 5.11 -11.58
CA PRO A 272 -7.19 4.05 -12.48
C PRO A 272 -6.50 2.70 -12.27
N HIS A 273 -5.50 2.63 -11.39
CA HIS A 273 -4.62 1.48 -11.28
C HIS A 273 -4.49 0.93 -9.86
N ILE A 274 -4.29 -0.38 -9.78
CA ILE A 274 -3.67 -1.03 -8.63
C ILE A 274 -2.16 -0.97 -8.86
N LEU A 275 -1.45 -0.40 -7.90
CA LEU A 275 -0.02 -0.16 -7.96
C LEU A 275 0.72 -1.01 -6.94
N ALA A 276 1.83 -1.57 -7.36
CA ALA A 276 2.87 -2.09 -6.50
C ALA A 276 3.93 -0.99 -6.30
N VAL A 277 4.05 -0.49 -5.08
CA VAL A 277 4.85 0.69 -4.74
C VAL A 277 5.99 0.29 -3.82
N TYR A 278 7.21 0.70 -4.13
CA TYR A 278 8.39 0.46 -3.31
C TYR A 278 9.37 1.64 -3.35
N PRO A 279 10.27 1.79 -2.35
CA PRO A 279 11.19 2.92 -2.28
C PRO A 279 12.14 3.00 -3.49
N SER A 280 12.29 4.19 -4.10
CA SER A 280 13.13 4.39 -5.29
C SER A 280 14.64 4.22 -5.03
N HIS A 281 15.08 4.44 -3.79
CA HIS A 281 16.46 4.22 -3.38
C HIS A 281 16.79 2.74 -3.17
N ARG A 282 15.79 1.86 -3.17
CA ARG A 282 15.94 0.41 -3.17
C ARG A 282 15.79 -0.10 -4.60
N ARG A 283 16.81 -0.80 -5.12
CA ARG A 283 16.57 -1.70 -6.24
C ARG A 283 15.52 -2.70 -5.77
N ALA A 284 14.48 -2.93 -6.56
CA ALA A 284 13.55 -4.01 -6.24
C ALA A 284 14.35 -5.31 -6.13
N THR A 285 14.40 -5.90 -4.95
CA THR A 285 15.03 -7.21 -4.76
C THR A 285 14.29 -8.23 -5.63
N ALA A 286 14.93 -9.30 -5.99
CA ALA A 286 14.30 -10.27 -6.88
C ALA A 286 13.03 -10.90 -6.28
N LYS A 287 12.93 -11.02 -4.95
CA LYS A 287 11.69 -11.46 -4.28
C LYS A 287 10.55 -10.44 -4.45
N VAL A 288 10.86 -9.13 -4.43
CA VAL A 288 9.89 -8.05 -4.70
C VAL A 288 9.45 -8.10 -6.17
N VAL A 289 10.40 -8.22 -7.11
CA VAL A 289 10.08 -8.33 -8.54
C VAL A 289 9.22 -9.56 -8.81
N ALA A 290 9.58 -10.73 -8.26
CA ALA A 290 8.83 -11.95 -8.43
C ALA A 290 7.39 -11.85 -7.89
N PHE A 291 7.20 -11.19 -6.73
CA PHE A 291 5.85 -10.96 -6.19
C PHE A 291 5.04 -10.01 -7.07
N ILE A 292 5.66 -8.92 -7.55
CA ILE A 292 5.01 -7.96 -8.46
C ILE A 292 4.59 -8.65 -9.76
N ASP A 293 5.47 -9.45 -10.36
CA ASP A 293 5.19 -10.14 -11.62
C ASP A 293 4.10 -11.23 -11.40
N TYR A 294 4.11 -11.90 -10.25
CA TYR A 294 3.09 -12.89 -9.89
C TYR A 294 1.70 -12.26 -9.73
N ILE A 295 1.58 -11.19 -8.94
CA ILE A 295 0.28 -10.51 -8.74
C ILE A 295 -0.22 -9.86 -10.03
N ALA A 296 0.67 -9.28 -10.85
CA ALA A 296 0.28 -8.73 -12.15
C ALA A 296 -0.27 -9.82 -13.08
N GLY A 297 0.37 -10.98 -13.11
CA GLY A 297 -0.12 -12.15 -13.86
C GLY A 297 -1.47 -12.66 -13.34
N PHE A 298 -1.66 -12.70 -12.02
CA PHE A 298 -2.92 -13.10 -11.39
C PHE A 298 -4.06 -12.14 -11.76
N LEU A 299 -3.85 -10.82 -11.59
CA LEU A 299 -4.88 -9.81 -11.87
C LEU A 299 -5.17 -9.63 -13.37
N ALA A 300 -4.28 -10.03 -14.25
CA ALA A 300 -4.52 -10.07 -15.71
C ALA A 300 -5.28 -11.33 -16.16
N SER A 301 -5.40 -12.34 -15.30
CA SER A 301 -6.09 -13.59 -15.63
C SER A 301 -7.61 -13.47 -15.44
N PRO A 302 -8.43 -14.31 -16.13
CA PRO A 302 -9.87 -14.35 -15.93
C PRO A 302 -10.30 -14.70 -14.49
N VAL A 303 -9.40 -15.25 -13.69
CA VAL A 303 -9.65 -15.59 -12.27
C VAL A 303 -9.51 -14.36 -11.36
N GLY A 304 -8.69 -13.38 -11.76
CA GLY A 304 -8.45 -12.15 -10.99
C GLY A 304 -9.20 -10.92 -11.52
N ALA A 305 -9.97 -11.04 -12.58
CA ALA A 305 -10.67 -9.96 -13.26
C ALA A 305 -12.16 -9.85 -12.85
#